data_741e6ead385ed6f9a3a3463d3dbb45b7
#
_entry.id   741e6ead385ed6f9a3a3463d3dbb45b7
#
_cell.length_a   1.000
_cell.length_b   1.000
_cell.length_c   1.000
_cell.angle_alpha   90.00
_cell.angle_beta   90.00
_cell.angle_gamma   90.00
#
_symmetry.space_group_name_H-M   'P 1'
#
loop_
_entity.id
_entity.type
_entity.pdbx_description
1 polymer ?
#
loop_
_entity_poly.entity_id
_entity_poly.type
_entity_poly.pdbx_seq_one_letter_code
_entity_poly.pdbx_strand_id
1 'polypeptide(L)'
;MTRGVSPASHVCHAPVIVKRPGKIGNCPNPADYIANAPQIRRAVLDRLRGQSVLSAALFDKDLLTELAKFAAYLQLKRFEVGTAMSDKIMAAAFFEPSTRTRLSFESAMLHLGGKTISVADGKTTGVAKGESMRDIGQMFNSYADVVVVRHTEQAALSEMCEYLRVPLINGGNGSDEHPTQALADWYALLKWRPEITFGRLPEEFRLNIGIIGTPGNMRTVKSFLMLALLFHENINRITIFSEMADPLGEELRELTKNSPITIGFSQSLTQNLEYLDVIYMNAIAYIGDGYRFFADAFSLSSESRIKPDTVILHPLARGVELDVSLDDTPHNLYFNQADGAVWIRQALLLAIFGRVADVVPPDMLDNEPLPNT
;
A
#
# COMPACT_ATOMS: atom_id res chain seq x y z
N MET A 1 -28.22 20.19 64.13
CA MET A 1 -27.64 18.94 63.68
C MET A 1 -27.22 19.10 62.17
N THR A 2 -26.03 19.55 61.96
CA THR A 2 -25.45 19.75 60.60
C THR A 2 -24.64 18.50 60.26
N ARG A 3 -25.08 17.77 59.25
CA ARG A 3 -24.32 16.62 58.69
C ARG A 3 -23.23 17.14 57.81
N GLY A 4 -21.96 16.91 58.19
CA GLY A 4 -20.79 17.18 57.42
C GLY A 4 -20.73 16.28 56.16
N VAL A 5 -20.54 16.89 55.01
CA VAL A 5 -20.23 16.20 53.73
C VAL A 5 -18.74 15.91 53.77
N SER A 6 -18.42 14.61 53.79
CA SER A 6 -17.02 14.15 53.62
C SER A 6 -16.50 14.50 52.21
N PRO A 7 -15.28 15.03 52.04
CA PRO A 7 -14.73 15.25 50.74
C PRO A 7 -14.39 13.91 50.05
N ALA A 8 -14.90 13.75 48.83
CA ALA A 8 -14.55 12.63 47.98
C ALA A 8 -13.04 12.57 47.78
N SER A 9 -12.40 11.50 48.18
CA SER A 9 -11.02 11.20 47.93
C SER A 9 -10.81 11.05 46.39
N HIS A 10 -10.17 12.03 45.77
CA HIS A 10 -9.64 11.86 44.43
C HIS A 10 -8.56 10.76 44.47
N VAL A 11 -8.92 9.55 44.10
CA VAL A 11 -7.94 8.51 43.83
C VAL A 11 -7.22 8.90 42.56
N CYS A 12 -6.01 9.44 42.71
CA CYS A 12 -5.10 9.70 41.62
C CYS A 12 -4.64 8.33 41.10
N HIS A 13 -5.29 7.81 40.07
CA HIS A 13 -4.77 6.62 39.36
C HIS A 13 -3.43 6.98 38.75
N ALA A 14 -2.37 6.36 39.28
CA ALA A 14 -1.04 6.42 38.60
C ALA A 14 -1.22 5.99 37.12
N PRO A 15 -0.58 6.70 36.18
CA PRO A 15 -0.72 6.34 34.77
C PRO A 15 -0.24 4.88 34.61
N VAL A 16 -1.11 4.04 34.07
CA VAL A 16 -0.75 2.66 33.72
C VAL A 16 0.31 2.78 32.61
N ILE A 17 1.56 2.51 32.96
CA ILE A 17 2.65 2.39 31.98
C ILE A 17 2.40 1.12 31.19
N VAL A 18 1.65 1.24 30.10
CA VAL A 18 1.55 0.16 29.11
C VAL A 18 2.93 0.02 28.49
N LYS A 19 3.67 -1.03 28.85
CA LYS A 19 4.87 -1.42 28.10
C LYS A 19 4.42 -1.62 26.65
N ARG A 20 4.83 -0.70 25.77
CA ARG A 20 4.63 -0.91 24.34
C ARG A 20 5.43 -2.15 23.96
N PRO A 21 4.82 -3.16 23.33
CA PRO A 21 5.57 -4.28 22.81
C PRO A 21 6.68 -3.73 21.91
N GLY A 22 7.86 -4.36 21.92
CA GLY A 22 8.95 -4.04 21.01
C GLY A 22 8.47 -4.13 19.56
N LYS A 23 9.26 -3.59 18.65
CA LYS A 23 8.99 -3.74 17.21
C LYS A 23 8.98 -5.24 16.89
N ILE A 24 7.91 -5.71 16.25
CA ILE A 24 7.76 -7.09 15.83
C ILE A 24 8.27 -7.20 14.39
N GLY A 25 9.16 -8.17 14.13
CA GLY A 25 9.71 -8.46 12.83
C GLY A 25 10.70 -7.44 12.29
N ASN A 26 10.87 -7.42 10.98
CA ASN A 26 11.78 -6.52 10.28
C ASN A 26 11.18 -5.12 10.16
N CYS A 27 11.83 -4.14 10.76
CA CYS A 27 11.37 -2.75 10.80
C CYS A 27 12.44 -1.81 10.23
N PRO A 28 12.58 -1.71 8.89
CA PRO A 28 13.53 -0.81 8.27
C PRO A 28 13.34 0.64 8.73
N ASN A 29 14.46 1.32 8.98
CA ASN A 29 14.44 2.70 9.42
C ASN A 29 14.19 3.63 8.21
N PRO A 30 13.15 4.48 8.21
CA PRO A 30 12.90 5.41 7.11
C PRO A 30 14.03 6.42 6.91
N ALA A 31 14.87 6.70 7.94
CA ALA A 31 16.02 7.57 7.80
C ALA A 31 17.08 7.02 6.84
N ASP A 32 17.28 5.70 6.81
CA ASP A 32 18.26 5.06 5.95
C ASP A 32 17.85 5.21 4.46
N TYR A 33 16.55 5.24 4.18
CA TYR A 33 16.04 5.47 2.83
C TYR A 33 16.27 6.92 2.34
N ILE A 34 16.20 7.90 3.25
CA ILE A 34 16.39 9.31 2.89
C ILE A 34 17.87 9.68 2.84
N ALA A 35 18.73 9.02 3.61
CA ALA A 35 20.13 9.41 3.83
C ALA A 35 20.93 9.60 2.52
N ASN A 36 20.66 8.80 1.50
CA ASN A 36 21.40 8.84 0.23
C ASN A 36 20.89 9.90 -0.76
N ALA A 37 19.65 10.40 -0.59
CA ALA A 37 19.06 11.43 -1.42
C ALA A 37 18.08 12.27 -0.57
N PRO A 38 18.59 13.17 0.29
CA PRO A 38 17.78 13.82 1.31
C PRO A 38 16.77 14.82 0.75
N GLN A 39 17.01 15.37 -0.43
CA GLN A 39 16.11 16.33 -1.04
C GLN A 39 14.92 15.62 -1.71
N ILE A 40 13.73 16.22 -1.56
CA ILE A 40 12.48 15.77 -2.15
C ILE A 40 12.24 16.56 -3.43
N ARG A 41 12.19 15.87 -4.57
CA ARG A 41 11.95 16.46 -5.90
C ARG A 41 10.48 16.83 -6.05
N ARG A 42 10.16 18.07 -5.71
CA ARG A 42 8.79 18.59 -5.76
C ARG A 42 8.17 18.45 -7.14
N ALA A 43 8.92 18.78 -8.21
CA ALA A 43 8.41 18.72 -9.58
C ALA A 43 7.93 17.31 -9.98
N VAL A 44 8.56 16.25 -9.44
CA VAL A 44 8.12 14.87 -9.67
C VAL A 44 6.80 14.60 -8.97
N LEU A 45 6.64 15.02 -7.71
CA LEU A 45 5.42 14.82 -6.93
C LEU A 45 4.25 15.68 -7.43
N ASP A 46 4.53 16.87 -7.97
CA ASP A 46 3.52 17.76 -8.56
C ASP A 46 2.83 17.14 -9.80
N ARG A 47 3.40 16.09 -10.40
CA ARG A 47 2.72 15.29 -11.44
C ARG A 47 1.43 14.63 -10.95
N LEU A 48 1.29 14.40 -9.64
CA LEU A 48 0.07 13.88 -9.03
C LEU A 48 -0.97 14.97 -8.73
N ARG A 49 -0.61 16.22 -8.85
CA ARG A 49 -1.49 17.33 -8.47
C ARG A 49 -2.79 17.31 -9.27
N GLY A 50 -3.91 17.18 -8.57
CA GLY A 50 -5.25 17.08 -9.15
C GLY A 50 -5.55 15.78 -9.90
N GLN A 51 -4.62 14.80 -9.90
CA GLN A 51 -4.80 13.55 -10.62
C GLN A 51 -5.63 12.55 -9.82
N SER A 52 -6.46 11.79 -10.53
CA SER A 52 -7.05 10.56 -10.00
C SER A 52 -6.05 9.41 -10.08
N VAL A 53 -6.09 8.50 -9.09
CA VAL A 53 -5.20 7.34 -8.99
C VAL A 53 -6.02 6.07 -9.18
N LEU A 54 -6.28 5.70 -10.43
CA LEU A 54 -7.11 4.55 -10.77
C LEU A 54 -6.31 3.26 -10.93
N SER A 55 -5.09 3.34 -11.43
CA SER A 55 -4.23 2.21 -11.78
C SER A 55 -2.81 2.39 -11.26
N ALA A 56 -2.09 1.28 -11.02
CA ALA A 56 -0.66 1.27 -10.74
C ALA A 56 0.17 1.73 -11.96
N ALA A 57 -0.36 1.65 -13.17
CA ALA A 57 0.27 2.13 -14.41
C ALA A 57 0.51 3.66 -14.43
N LEU A 58 -0.13 4.42 -13.52
CA LEU A 58 0.13 5.85 -13.35
C LEU A 58 1.58 6.13 -12.89
N PHE A 59 2.20 5.18 -12.22
CA PHE A 59 3.50 5.36 -11.59
C PHE A 59 4.62 4.86 -12.49
N ASP A 60 5.60 5.69 -12.75
CA ASP A 60 6.92 5.27 -13.19
C ASP A 60 7.88 5.13 -12.00
N LYS A 61 9.12 4.67 -12.27
CA LYS A 61 10.13 4.45 -11.23
C LYS A 61 10.42 5.72 -10.44
N ASP A 62 10.52 6.86 -11.12
CA ASP A 62 10.83 8.16 -10.49
C ASP A 62 9.72 8.60 -9.53
N LEU A 63 8.47 8.56 -10.00
CA LEU A 63 7.32 8.98 -9.20
C LEU A 63 7.11 8.06 -7.99
N LEU A 64 7.24 6.74 -8.17
CA LEU A 64 7.13 5.77 -7.08
C LEU A 64 8.25 5.98 -6.04
N THR A 65 9.50 6.13 -6.50
CA THR A 65 10.65 6.33 -5.62
C THR A 65 10.53 7.63 -4.83
N GLU A 66 10.11 8.70 -5.49
CA GLU A 66 9.97 10.01 -4.86
C GLU A 66 8.82 10.05 -3.87
N LEU A 67 7.67 9.42 -4.21
CA LEU A 67 6.53 9.31 -3.30
C LEU A 67 6.88 8.49 -2.05
N ALA A 68 7.62 7.39 -2.22
CA ALA A 68 8.11 6.58 -1.10
C ALA A 68 9.09 7.35 -0.22
N LYS A 69 9.99 8.16 -0.80
CA LYS A 69 10.91 9.03 -0.06
C LYS A 69 10.15 10.10 0.73
N PHE A 70 9.14 10.71 0.13
CA PHE A 70 8.28 11.66 0.83
C PHE A 70 7.50 11.00 1.97
N ALA A 71 7.00 9.77 1.77
CA ALA A 71 6.38 8.99 2.85
C ALA A 71 7.36 8.69 4.00
N ALA A 72 8.63 8.38 3.70
CA ALA A 72 9.66 8.19 4.71
C ALA A 72 9.95 9.47 5.51
N TYR A 73 10.00 10.62 4.83
CA TYR A 73 10.10 11.93 5.48
C TYR A 73 8.94 12.18 6.45
N LEU A 74 7.69 11.96 6.01
CA LEU A 74 6.51 12.11 6.85
C LEU A 74 6.51 11.15 8.05
N GLN A 75 7.02 9.94 7.86
CA GLN A 75 7.15 8.96 8.94
C GLN A 75 8.12 9.42 10.02
N LEU A 76 9.20 10.12 9.65
CA LEU A 76 10.14 10.71 10.60
C LEU A 76 9.57 11.95 11.31
N LYS A 77 8.78 12.75 10.58
CA LYS A 77 8.22 14.03 11.02
C LYS A 77 6.78 13.95 11.54
N ARG A 78 6.32 12.76 11.90
CA ARG A 78 4.92 12.41 12.20
C ARG A 78 4.14 13.38 13.09
N PHE A 79 4.82 14.18 13.92
CA PHE A 79 4.19 15.13 14.84
C PHE A 79 4.20 16.58 14.35
N GLU A 80 4.86 16.87 13.21
CA GLU A 80 5.11 18.23 12.74
C GLU A 80 4.21 18.66 11.57
N VAL A 81 3.38 17.75 11.02
CA VAL A 81 2.60 17.99 9.77
C VAL A 81 1.07 18.03 9.97
N GLY A 82 0.61 18.11 11.20
CA GLY A 82 -0.77 17.84 11.61
C GLY A 82 -1.86 18.83 11.14
N THR A 83 -1.57 19.87 10.34
CA THR A 83 -2.57 20.86 9.89
C THR A 83 -2.59 21.10 8.38
N ALA A 84 -1.76 20.40 7.63
CA ALA A 84 -1.57 20.63 6.20
C ALA A 84 -2.85 20.46 5.36
N MET A 85 -3.83 19.69 5.86
CA MET A 85 -5.10 19.39 5.17
C MET A 85 -6.33 19.86 5.95
N SER A 86 -6.20 20.84 6.88
CA SER A 86 -7.28 21.27 7.78
C SER A 86 -8.52 21.83 7.07
N ASP A 87 -8.37 22.32 5.85
CA ASP A 87 -9.41 22.86 4.98
C ASP A 87 -10.03 21.80 4.05
N LYS A 88 -9.61 20.51 4.12
CA LYS A 88 -10.01 19.46 3.18
C LYS A 88 -10.88 18.38 3.80
N ILE A 89 -11.79 17.85 2.99
CA ILE A 89 -12.65 16.72 3.32
C ILE A 89 -12.38 15.58 2.34
N MET A 90 -12.12 14.40 2.88
CA MET A 90 -12.01 13.15 2.12
C MET A 90 -13.28 12.31 2.30
N ALA A 91 -13.88 11.88 1.20
CA ALA A 91 -14.91 10.85 1.24
C ALA A 91 -14.26 9.46 1.11
N ALA A 92 -14.50 8.59 2.10
CA ALA A 92 -14.11 7.19 2.08
C ALA A 92 -15.33 6.32 1.73
N ALA A 93 -15.53 6.06 0.43
CA ALA A 93 -16.70 5.38 -0.10
C ALA A 93 -16.38 3.90 -0.38
N PHE A 94 -16.66 3.05 0.61
CA PHE A 94 -16.36 1.62 0.57
C PHE A 94 -17.65 0.81 0.38
N PHE A 95 -17.93 0.43 -0.87
CA PHE A 95 -19.08 -0.41 -1.25
C PHE A 95 -18.79 -1.92 -1.10
N GLU A 96 -17.53 -2.27 -0.85
CA GLU A 96 -17.05 -3.60 -0.49
C GLU A 96 -16.35 -3.51 0.88
N PRO A 97 -16.56 -4.48 1.80
CA PRO A 97 -15.93 -4.45 3.13
C PRO A 97 -14.40 -4.34 3.06
N SER A 98 -13.84 -3.38 3.79
CA SER A 98 -12.39 -3.19 3.90
C SER A 98 -12.01 -2.44 5.18
N THR A 99 -11.51 -3.15 6.16
CA THR A 99 -11.08 -2.53 7.43
C THR A 99 -9.78 -1.77 7.24
N ARG A 100 -8.73 -2.43 6.77
CA ARG A 100 -7.37 -1.84 6.68
C ARG A 100 -7.29 -0.67 5.72
N THR A 101 -7.77 -0.83 4.48
CA THR A 101 -7.68 0.24 3.47
C THR A 101 -8.45 1.46 3.92
N ARG A 102 -9.70 1.29 4.37
CA ARG A 102 -10.54 2.40 4.84
C ARG A 102 -9.92 3.12 6.02
N LEU A 103 -9.65 2.39 7.12
CA LEU A 103 -9.12 3.01 8.34
C LEU A 103 -7.75 3.67 8.13
N SER A 104 -6.89 3.12 7.27
CA SER A 104 -5.59 3.74 7.01
C SER A 104 -5.68 5.01 6.15
N PHE A 105 -6.65 5.13 5.23
CA PHE A 105 -6.93 6.40 4.55
C PHE A 105 -7.55 7.43 5.49
N GLU A 106 -8.53 7.02 6.29
CA GLU A 106 -9.12 7.88 7.32
C GLU A 106 -8.06 8.37 8.30
N SER A 107 -7.22 7.47 8.82
CA SER A 107 -6.09 7.81 9.69
C SER A 107 -5.10 8.76 9.00
N ALA A 108 -4.74 8.50 7.74
CA ALA A 108 -3.84 9.36 6.97
C ALA A 108 -4.39 10.79 6.87
N MET A 109 -5.66 10.94 6.49
CA MET A 109 -6.31 12.25 6.36
C MET A 109 -6.42 12.99 7.70
N LEU A 110 -6.82 12.28 8.77
CA LEU A 110 -6.94 12.84 10.12
C LEU A 110 -5.58 13.29 10.68
N HIS A 111 -4.52 12.52 10.47
CA HIS A 111 -3.16 12.90 10.88
C HIS A 111 -2.63 14.15 10.15
N LEU A 112 -3.14 14.45 8.96
CA LEU A 112 -2.85 15.68 8.22
C LEU A 112 -3.77 16.86 8.63
N GLY A 113 -4.64 16.66 9.63
CA GLY A 113 -5.60 17.66 10.11
C GLY A 113 -6.86 17.79 9.25
N GLY A 114 -7.02 16.98 8.22
CA GLY A 114 -8.21 16.94 7.37
C GLY A 114 -9.41 16.28 8.05
N LYS A 115 -10.51 16.23 7.34
CA LYS A 115 -11.77 15.62 7.80
C LYS A 115 -12.15 14.45 6.91
N THR A 116 -12.92 13.51 7.46
CA THR A 116 -13.42 12.36 6.69
C THR A 116 -14.93 12.24 6.82
N ILE A 117 -15.57 11.87 5.71
CA ILE A 117 -16.93 11.36 5.66
C ILE A 117 -16.86 9.94 5.06
N SER A 118 -17.62 9.00 5.62
CA SER A 118 -17.42 7.59 5.28
C SER A 118 -18.71 6.87 4.96
N VAL A 119 -18.67 6.09 3.88
CA VAL A 119 -19.60 5.03 3.56
C VAL A 119 -18.88 3.71 3.84
N ALA A 120 -19.31 2.98 4.86
CA ALA A 120 -18.66 1.75 5.30
C ALA A 120 -19.27 0.47 4.72
N ASP A 121 -20.49 0.56 4.19
CA ASP A 121 -21.24 -0.55 3.60
C ASP A 121 -22.18 -0.01 2.51
N GLY A 122 -22.02 -0.52 1.28
CA GLY A 122 -22.88 -0.18 0.15
C GLY A 122 -24.35 -0.49 0.37
N LYS A 123 -24.68 -1.47 1.22
CA LYS A 123 -26.05 -1.84 1.58
C LYS A 123 -26.82 -0.72 2.30
N THR A 124 -26.12 0.23 2.89
CA THR A 124 -26.72 1.37 3.60
C THR A 124 -26.86 2.62 2.73
N THR A 125 -26.57 2.52 1.44
CA THR A 125 -26.56 3.63 0.48
C THR A 125 -27.65 3.49 -0.59
N GLY A 126 -27.76 4.49 -1.46
CA GLY A 126 -28.60 4.46 -2.65
C GLY A 126 -28.24 3.34 -3.62
N VAL A 127 -26.99 2.84 -3.62
CA VAL A 127 -26.55 1.67 -4.42
C VAL A 127 -27.43 0.46 -4.16
N ALA A 128 -27.80 0.21 -2.90
CA ALA A 128 -28.70 -0.88 -2.54
C ALA A 128 -30.11 -0.73 -3.15
N LYS A 129 -30.45 0.47 -3.66
CA LYS A 129 -31.70 0.79 -4.33
C LYS A 129 -31.53 0.97 -5.84
N GLY A 130 -30.32 0.67 -6.38
CA GLY A 130 -30.02 0.80 -7.81
C GLY A 130 -29.57 2.20 -8.24
N GLU A 131 -29.11 3.06 -7.31
CA GLU A 131 -28.49 4.35 -7.66
C GLU A 131 -27.19 4.12 -8.44
N SER A 132 -27.01 4.87 -9.54
CA SER A 132 -25.86 4.73 -10.42
C SER A 132 -24.59 5.31 -9.82
N MET A 133 -23.41 4.79 -10.23
CA MET A 133 -22.10 5.37 -9.86
C MET A 133 -21.97 6.81 -10.36
N ARG A 134 -22.63 7.16 -11.46
CA ARG A 134 -22.74 8.51 -11.98
C ARG A 134 -23.39 9.47 -10.97
N ASP A 135 -24.57 9.12 -10.45
CA ASP A 135 -25.32 10.00 -9.56
C ASP A 135 -24.60 10.16 -8.22
N ILE A 136 -24.01 9.08 -7.72
CA ILE A 136 -23.17 9.10 -6.53
C ILE A 136 -21.93 10.00 -6.74
N GLY A 137 -21.28 9.91 -7.91
CA GLY A 137 -20.16 10.78 -8.27
C GLY A 137 -20.55 12.26 -8.28
N GLN A 138 -21.74 12.58 -8.83
CA GLN A 138 -22.25 13.96 -8.83
C GLN A 138 -22.46 14.51 -7.41
N MET A 139 -22.93 13.68 -6.48
CA MET A 139 -23.08 14.11 -5.07
C MET A 139 -21.73 14.38 -4.40
N PHE A 140 -20.72 13.52 -4.63
CA PHE A 140 -19.39 13.69 -4.04
C PHE A 140 -18.72 15.00 -4.47
N ASN A 141 -19.03 15.53 -5.66
CA ASN A 141 -18.53 16.84 -6.10
C ASN A 141 -18.87 18.00 -5.14
N SER A 142 -19.92 17.85 -4.34
CA SER A 142 -20.35 18.86 -3.38
C SER A 142 -19.96 18.54 -1.94
N TYR A 143 -19.54 17.29 -1.66
CA TYR A 143 -19.33 16.82 -0.30
C TYR A 143 -17.87 16.65 0.08
N ALA A 144 -16.98 16.46 -0.90
CA ALA A 144 -15.58 16.15 -0.65
C ALA A 144 -14.64 16.83 -1.64
N ASP A 145 -13.38 16.95 -1.23
CA ASP A 145 -12.28 17.45 -2.06
C ASP A 145 -11.51 16.31 -2.73
N VAL A 146 -11.64 15.08 -2.22
CA VAL A 146 -11.08 13.83 -2.77
C VAL A 146 -11.96 12.66 -2.37
N VAL A 147 -12.08 11.66 -3.24
CA VAL A 147 -12.88 10.46 -2.97
C VAL A 147 -11.99 9.22 -3.05
N VAL A 148 -12.00 8.39 -2.02
CA VAL A 148 -11.40 7.05 -2.03
C VAL A 148 -12.52 6.04 -2.22
N VAL A 149 -12.49 5.29 -3.32
CA VAL A 149 -13.57 4.36 -3.67
C VAL A 149 -13.05 2.92 -3.67
N ARG A 150 -13.83 2.03 -3.07
CA ARG A 150 -13.68 0.59 -3.20
C ARG A 150 -15.00 -0.03 -3.64
N HIS A 151 -14.98 -0.81 -4.71
CA HIS A 151 -16.16 -1.43 -5.29
C HIS A 151 -15.88 -2.87 -5.74
N THR A 152 -16.93 -3.70 -5.82
CA THR A 152 -16.82 -5.09 -6.31
C THR A 152 -16.71 -5.17 -7.82
N GLU A 153 -17.25 -4.20 -8.55
CA GLU A 153 -17.25 -4.15 -10.01
C GLU A 153 -16.07 -3.34 -10.52
N GLN A 154 -15.37 -3.86 -11.52
CA GLN A 154 -14.19 -3.20 -12.11
C GLN A 154 -14.54 -1.86 -12.75
N ALA A 155 -15.63 -1.78 -13.49
CA ALA A 155 -16.03 -0.59 -14.24
C ALA A 155 -16.56 0.56 -13.35
N ALA A 156 -17.00 0.26 -12.12
CA ALA A 156 -17.65 1.25 -11.25
C ALA A 156 -16.83 2.52 -10.99
N LEU A 157 -15.51 2.37 -10.85
CA LEU A 157 -14.62 3.50 -10.60
C LEU A 157 -14.44 4.37 -11.84
N SER A 158 -14.32 3.78 -13.01
CA SER A 158 -14.20 4.49 -14.28
C SER A 158 -15.50 5.27 -14.58
N GLU A 159 -16.66 4.62 -14.41
CA GLU A 159 -17.97 5.26 -14.55
C GLU A 159 -18.12 6.46 -13.61
N MET A 160 -17.78 6.30 -12.32
CA MET A 160 -17.84 7.41 -11.37
C MET A 160 -16.85 8.54 -11.75
N CYS A 161 -15.64 8.20 -12.17
CA CYS A 161 -14.57 9.15 -12.48
C CYS A 161 -14.96 10.09 -13.64
N GLU A 162 -15.75 9.63 -14.62
CA GLU A 162 -16.25 10.46 -15.73
C GLU A 162 -17.08 11.68 -15.26
N TYR A 163 -17.69 11.58 -14.08
CA TYR A 163 -18.60 12.61 -13.55
C TYR A 163 -18.05 13.33 -12.34
N LEU A 164 -16.87 12.92 -11.83
CA LEU A 164 -16.20 13.57 -10.73
C LEU A 164 -15.39 14.79 -11.19
N ARG A 165 -15.47 15.87 -10.42
CA ARG A 165 -14.62 17.06 -10.54
C ARG A 165 -13.50 17.11 -9.50
N VAL A 166 -13.50 16.15 -8.60
CA VAL A 166 -12.47 15.97 -7.55
C VAL A 166 -11.70 14.67 -7.82
N PRO A 167 -10.45 14.57 -7.40
CA PRO A 167 -9.64 13.36 -7.59
C PRO A 167 -10.31 12.11 -6.98
N LEU A 168 -10.21 10.99 -7.70
CA LEU A 168 -10.62 9.67 -7.23
C LEU A 168 -9.39 8.79 -6.99
N ILE A 169 -9.37 8.13 -5.84
CA ILE A 169 -8.32 7.15 -5.48
C ILE A 169 -8.95 5.75 -5.43
N ASN A 170 -8.38 4.83 -6.19
CA ASN A 170 -8.79 3.43 -6.19
C ASN A 170 -8.35 2.72 -4.90
N GLY A 171 -9.30 2.39 -4.04
CA GLY A 171 -9.14 1.59 -2.81
C GLY A 171 -9.32 0.08 -3.02
N GLY A 172 -9.36 -0.37 -4.29
CA GLY A 172 -9.56 -1.74 -4.75
C GLY A 172 -10.86 -1.90 -5.54
N ASN A 173 -10.79 -2.36 -6.80
CA ASN A 173 -11.93 -2.59 -7.67
C ASN A 173 -12.00 -4.03 -8.16
N GLY A 174 -12.95 -4.79 -7.67
CA GLY A 174 -13.13 -6.19 -8.02
C GLY A 174 -11.86 -7.03 -7.86
N SER A 175 -11.52 -7.80 -8.88
CA SER A 175 -10.25 -8.54 -8.99
C SER A 175 -9.17 -7.77 -9.76
N ASP A 176 -9.45 -6.55 -10.22
CA ASP A 176 -8.61 -5.83 -11.18
C ASP A 176 -7.37 -5.21 -10.54
N GLU A 177 -7.49 -4.09 -9.82
CA GLU A 177 -6.33 -3.41 -9.26
C GLU A 177 -6.52 -2.91 -7.81
N HIS A 178 -5.40 -2.75 -7.12
CA HIS A 178 -5.31 -2.04 -5.84
C HIS A 178 -4.02 -1.21 -5.78
N PRO A 179 -3.93 -0.10 -6.54
CA PRO A 179 -2.68 0.66 -6.69
C PRO A 179 -2.12 1.13 -5.35
N THR A 180 -2.97 1.57 -4.42
CA THR A 180 -2.50 2.08 -3.12
C THR A 180 -2.05 0.97 -2.15
N GLN A 181 -2.40 -0.29 -2.39
CA GLN A 181 -1.78 -1.42 -1.71
C GLN A 181 -0.38 -1.65 -2.26
N ALA A 182 -0.23 -1.70 -3.58
CA ALA A 182 1.08 -1.84 -4.21
C ALA A 182 2.06 -0.72 -3.81
N LEU A 183 1.58 0.52 -3.65
CA LEU A 183 2.39 1.62 -3.11
C LEU A 183 2.88 1.32 -1.68
N ALA A 184 2.04 0.74 -0.82
CA ALA A 184 2.44 0.38 0.54
C ALA A 184 3.45 -0.79 0.56
N ASP A 185 3.25 -1.77 -0.32
CA ASP A 185 4.13 -2.92 -0.50
C ASP A 185 5.52 -2.46 -0.95
N TRP A 186 5.58 -1.63 -1.97
CA TRP A 186 6.83 -1.09 -2.49
C TRP A 186 7.48 -0.10 -1.54
N TYR A 187 6.72 0.70 -0.79
CA TYR A 187 7.28 1.54 0.26
C TYR A 187 8.02 0.72 1.33
N ALA A 188 7.48 -0.42 1.73
CA ALA A 188 8.16 -1.31 2.65
C ALA A 188 9.46 -1.89 2.06
N LEU A 189 9.43 -2.34 0.79
CA LEU A 189 10.59 -2.86 0.08
C LEU A 189 11.68 -1.79 -0.12
N LEU A 190 11.31 -0.58 -0.51
CA LEU A 190 12.23 0.52 -0.75
C LEU A 190 12.91 0.99 0.53
N LYS A 191 12.22 0.92 1.68
CA LYS A 191 12.87 1.13 2.98
C LYS A 191 13.80 0.00 3.37
N TRP A 192 13.44 -1.24 3.06
CA TRP A 192 14.26 -2.41 3.38
C TRP A 192 15.51 -2.49 2.51
N ARG A 193 15.40 -2.13 1.23
CA ARG A 193 16.49 -2.20 0.26
C ARG A 193 16.57 -0.94 -0.61
N PRO A 194 17.03 0.20 -0.02
CA PRO A 194 17.07 1.49 -0.73
C PRO A 194 17.90 1.46 -2.01
N GLU A 195 18.93 0.61 -2.06
CA GLU A 195 19.90 0.53 -3.15
C GLU A 195 19.26 0.22 -4.50
N ILE A 196 18.08 -0.40 -4.53
CA ILE A 196 17.38 -0.70 -5.78
C ILE A 196 16.89 0.56 -6.51
N THR A 197 16.92 1.73 -5.85
CA THR A 197 16.52 3.02 -6.42
C THR A 197 17.68 3.78 -7.05
N PHE A 198 18.95 3.51 -6.67
CA PHE A 198 20.12 4.33 -7.00
C PHE A 198 20.84 3.96 -8.31
N GLY A 199 20.29 3.10 -9.10
CA GLY A 199 20.88 2.66 -10.35
C GLY A 199 20.92 1.14 -10.46
N ARG A 200 21.71 0.65 -11.44
CA ARG A 200 21.82 -0.79 -11.69
C ARG A 200 22.79 -1.45 -10.71
N LEU A 201 22.27 -2.38 -9.92
CA LEU A 201 23.08 -3.20 -9.02
C LEU A 201 23.87 -4.28 -9.78
N PRO A 202 25.06 -4.71 -9.25
CA PRO A 202 25.70 -5.95 -9.68
C PRO A 202 24.73 -7.13 -9.61
N GLU A 203 24.91 -8.10 -10.50
CA GLU A 203 23.93 -9.20 -10.68
C GLU A 203 23.66 -9.98 -9.40
N GLU A 204 24.68 -10.24 -8.60
CA GLU A 204 24.62 -10.95 -7.32
C GLU A 204 23.81 -10.22 -6.24
N PHE A 205 23.56 -8.92 -6.40
CA PHE A 205 22.76 -8.09 -5.48
C PHE A 205 21.36 -7.79 -5.99
N ARG A 206 21.02 -8.21 -7.20
CA ARG A 206 19.65 -8.04 -7.73
C ARG A 206 18.71 -9.04 -7.11
N LEU A 207 17.45 -8.62 -7.01
CA LEU A 207 16.41 -9.37 -6.31
C LEU A 207 15.86 -10.54 -7.15
N ASN A 208 15.66 -11.66 -6.48
CA ASN A 208 14.81 -12.75 -6.92
C ASN A 208 13.51 -12.71 -6.11
N ILE A 209 12.39 -12.48 -6.78
CA ILE A 209 11.09 -12.28 -6.13
C ILE A 209 10.21 -13.50 -6.39
N GLY A 210 9.67 -14.07 -5.32
CA GLY A 210 8.61 -15.07 -5.39
C GLY A 210 7.25 -14.41 -5.17
N ILE A 211 6.31 -14.65 -6.06
CA ILE A 211 4.92 -14.19 -5.94
C ILE A 211 4.03 -15.42 -5.80
N ILE A 212 3.38 -15.57 -4.66
CA ILE A 212 2.43 -16.65 -4.41
C ILE A 212 1.03 -16.15 -4.71
N GLY A 213 0.39 -16.77 -5.70
CA GLY A 213 -0.96 -16.43 -6.15
C GLY A 213 -1.11 -16.34 -7.65
N THR A 214 -2.24 -15.80 -8.07
CA THR A 214 -2.63 -15.71 -9.49
C THR A 214 -2.79 -14.24 -9.88
N PRO A 215 -1.74 -13.58 -10.39
CA PRO A 215 -1.77 -12.13 -10.69
C PRO A 215 -2.95 -11.70 -11.55
N GLY A 216 -3.36 -12.50 -12.53
CA GLY A 216 -4.48 -12.20 -13.42
C GLY A 216 -5.86 -12.09 -12.72
N ASN A 217 -5.98 -12.68 -11.51
CA ASN A 217 -7.25 -12.74 -10.77
C ASN A 217 -7.16 -12.13 -9.36
N MET A 218 -5.99 -11.59 -8.99
CA MET A 218 -5.73 -11.09 -7.64
C MET A 218 -5.20 -9.67 -7.68
N ARG A 219 -6.09 -8.70 -7.50
CA ARG A 219 -5.82 -7.25 -7.62
C ARG A 219 -4.53 -6.75 -6.94
N THR A 220 -4.21 -7.27 -5.74
CA THR A 220 -3.01 -6.85 -5.01
C THR A 220 -1.75 -7.40 -5.65
N VAL A 221 -1.78 -8.64 -6.10
CA VAL A 221 -0.68 -9.31 -6.80
C VAL A 221 -0.44 -8.68 -8.17
N LYS A 222 -1.53 -8.38 -8.91
CA LYS A 222 -1.47 -7.67 -10.19
C LYS A 222 -0.75 -6.33 -10.04
N SER A 223 -1.26 -5.46 -9.16
CA SER A 223 -0.68 -4.13 -8.97
C SER A 223 0.74 -4.18 -8.39
N PHE A 224 1.07 -5.17 -7.53
CA PHE A 224 2.44 -5.39 -7.07
C PHE A 224 3.39 -5.74 -8.22
N LEU A 225 2.99 -6.69 -9.09
CA LEU A 225 3.77 -7.10 -10.25
C LEU A 225 3.99 -5.93 -11.23
N MET A 226 2.97 -5.13 -11.50
CA MET A 226 3.08 -3.96 -12.37
C MET A 226 4.18 -3.00 -11.88
N LEU A 227 4.22 -2.70 -10.57
CA LEU A 227 5.28 -1.86 -10.01
C LEU A 227 6.64 -2.57 -9.96
N ALA A 228 6.69 -3.91 -9.85
CA ALA A 228 7.94 -4.67 -9.92
C ALA A 228 8.65 -4.47 -11.26
N LEU A 229 7.91 -4.39 -12.36
CA LEU A 229 8.46 -4.19 -13.69
C LEU A 229 9.23 -2.87 -13.85
N LEU A 230 8.95 -1.87 -13.00
CA LEU A 230 9.67 -0.58 -12.99
C LEU A 230 11.13 -0.72 -12.52
N PHE A 231 11.44 -1.77 -11.74
CA PHE A 231 12.77 -2.03 -11.21
C PHE A 231 13.53 -3.12 -11.97
N HIS A 232 13.24 -3.27 -13.26
CA HIS A 232 13.80 -4.32 -14.11
C HIS A 232 15.34 -4.39 -14.11
N GLU A 233 16.03 -3.28 -13.84
CA GLU A 233 17.50 -3.26 -13.74
C GLU A 233 18.02 -3.96 -12.49
N ASN A 234 17.18 -4.07 -11.43
CA ASN A 234 17.54 -4.54 -10.10
C ASN A 234 16.80 -5.81 -9.68
N ILE A 235 16.04 -6.40 -10.60
CA ILE A 235 15.35 -7.68 -10.42
C ILE A 235 15.88 -8.66 -11.46
N ASN A 236 16.48 -9.77 -10.99
CA ASN A 236 16.92 -10.84 -11.88
C ASN A 236 15.75 -11.67 -12.39
N ARG A 237 14.89 -12.08 -11.46
CA ARG A 237 13.82 -13.02 -11.75
C ARG A 237 12.60 -12.77 -10.86
N ILE A 238 11.43 -12.94 -11.44
CA ILE A 238 10.17 -13.09 -10.72
C ILE A 238 9.64 -14.49 -10.96
N THR A 239 9.44 -15.27 -9.91
CA THR A 239 8.84 -16.60 -10.00
C THR A 239 7.43 -16.55 -9.43
N ILE A 240 6.45 -16.89 -10.25
CA ILE A 240 5.04 -16.95 -9.87
C ILE A 240 4.71 -18.37 -9.46
N PHE A 241 4.27 -18.53 -8.22
CA PHE A 241 3.85 -19.80 -7.64
C PHE A 241 2.34 -19.90 -7.69
N SER A 242 1.85 -20.71 -8.61
CA SER A 242 0.41 -20.88 -8.84
C SER A 242 0.13 -22.28 -9.39
N GLU A 243 -1.03 -22.83 -9.09
CA GLU A 243 -1.49 -24.09 -9.72
C GLU A 243 -2.18 -23.85 -11.06
N MET A 244 -2.51 -22.60 -11.39
CA MET A 244 -3.12 -22.29 -12.67
C MET A 244 -2.09 -22.41 -13.80
N ALA A 245 -2.53 -22.98 -14.92
CA ALA A 245 -1.71 -23.08 -16.12
C ALA A 245 -1.34 -21.71 -16.71
N ASP A 246 -2.22 -20.72 -16.56
CA ASP A 246 -1.99 -19.34 -16.95
C ASP A 246 -2.34 -18.40 -15.79
N PRO A 247 -1.39 -18.10 -14.91
CA PRO A 247 -1.63 -17.25 -13.75
C PRO A 247 -1.62 -15.76 -14.06
N LEU A 248 -1.10 -15.33 -15.21
CA LEU A 248 -0.99 -13.90 -15.56
C LEU A 248 -2.28 -13.31 -16.14
N GLY A 249 -2.99 -14.11 -16.96
CA GLY A 249 -4.02 -13.57 -17.84
C GLY A 249 -3.43 -12.76 -19.01
N GLU A 250 -4.28 -12.27 -19.90
CA GLU A 250 -3.86 -11.64 -21.16
C GLU A 250 -3.10 -10.32 -20.93
N GLU A 251 -3.67 -9.43 -20.11
CA GLU A 251 -3.11 -8.10 -19.86
C GLU A 251 -1.69 -8.14 -19.28
N LEU A 252 -1.49 -8.89 -18.19
CA LEU A 252 -0.16 -9.00 -17.58
C LEU A 252 0.82 -9.78 -18.43
N ARG A 253 0.34 -10.69 -19.26
CA ARG A 253 1.20 -11.40 -20.22
C ARG A 253 1.78 -10.44 -21.25
N GLU A 254 0.99 -9.52 -21.77
CA GLU A 254 1.48 -8.49 -22.69
C GLU A 254 2.45 -7.52 -21.99
N LEU A 255 2.14 -7.09 -20.78
CA LEU A 255 3.03 -6.22 -19.99
C LEU A 255 4.39 -6.88 -19.69
N THR A 256 4.38 -8.17 -19.35
CA THR A 256 5.62 -8.90 -19.00
C THR A 256 6.44 -9.34 -20.20
N LYS A 257 5.81 -9.52 -21.37
CA LYS A 257 6.46 -9.95 -22.60
C LYS A 257 7.61 -9.04 -23.06
N ASN A 258 7.47 -7.74 -22.85
CA ASN A 258 8.47 -6.74 -23.23
C ASN A 258 9.41 -6.38 -22.05
N SER A 259 9.24 -7.00 -20.90
CA SER A 259 10.12 -6.77 -19.75
C SER A 259 11.41 -7.55 -19.87
N PRO A 260 12.57 -6.95 -19.52
CA PRO A 260 13.84 -7.68 -19.47
C PRO A 260 13.95 -8.63 -18.26
N ILE A 261 12.95 -8.60 -17.33
CA ILE A 261 12.93 -9.49 -16.17
C ILE A 261 12.53 -10.90 -16.62
N THR A 262 13.26 -11.90 -16.17
CA THR A 262 12.87 -13.30 -16.37
C THR A 262 11.64 -13.63 -15.53
N ILE A 263 10.50 -13.89 -16.16
CA ILE A 263 9.30 -14.37 -15.48
C ILE A 263 9.28 -15.90 -15.54
N GLY A 264 9.27 -16.53 -14.38
CA GLY A 264 9.18 -17.98 -14.25
C GLY A 264 7.88 -18.41 -13.57
N PHE A 265 7.52 -19.70 -13.77
CA PHE A 265 6.35 -20.30 -13.13
C PHE A 265 6.77 -21.57 -12.40
N SER A 266 6.20 -21.84 -11.24
CA SER A 266 6.47 -23.03 -10.45
C SER A 266 5.24 -23.43 -9.64
N GLN A 267 5.11 -24.73 -9.42
CA GLN A 267 4.11 -25.30 -8.51
C GLN A 267 4.71 -25.72 -7.16
N SER A 268 6.04 -25.56 -7.00
CA SER A 268 6.75 -25.92 -5.77
C SER A 268 7.42 -24.71 -5.16
N LEU A 269 6.84 -24.15 -4.11
CA LEU A 269 7.43 -23.05 -3.35
C LEU A 269 8.67 -23.53 -2.58
N THR A 270 8.58 -24.66 -1.90
CA THR A 270 9.62 -25.21 -1.02
C THR A 270 10.97 -25.43 -1.70
N GLN A 271 10.97 -25.81 -2.99
CA GLN A 271 12.19 -26.03 -3.76
C GLN A 271 12.88 -24.73 -4.18
N ASN A 272 12.21 -23.57 -4.03
CA ASN A 272 12.70 -22.29 -4.48
C ASN A 272 13.03 -21.31 -3.34
N LEU A 273 12.64 -21.61 -2.09
CA LEU A 273 12.77 -20.69 -0.95
C LEU A 273 14.20 -20.18 -0.72
N GLU A 274 15.20 -21.02 -0.94
CA GLU A 274 16.62 -20.69 -0.72
C GLU A 274 17.18 -19.68 -1.74
N TYR A 275 16.46 -19.43 -2.84
CA TYR A 275 16.87 -18.51 -3.91
C TYR A 275 16.13 -17.18 -3.88
N LEU A 276 15.08 -17.05 -3.08
CA LEU A 276 14.25 -15.85 -3.04
C LEU A 276 14.78 -14.83 -2.06
N ASP A 277 14.81 -13.56 -2.47
CA ASP A 277 15.12 -12.41 -1.62
C ASP A 277 13.85 -11.78 -1.06
N VAL A 278 12.76 -11.83 -1.84
CA VAL A 278 11.45 -11.31 -1.48
C VAL A 278 10.39 -12.38 -1.76
N ILE A 279 9.52 -12.61 -0.81
CA ILE A 279 8.33 -13.45 -0.97
C ILE A 279 7.10 -12.57 -0.79
N TYR A 280 6.33 -12.37 -1.87
CA TYR A 280 5.03 -11.74 -1.81
C TYR A 280 3.97 -12.83 -1.66
N MET A 281 3.55 -13.05 -0.42
CA MET A 281 2.50 -14.01 -0.09
C MET A 281 1.14 -13.32 -0.17
N ASN A 282 0.14 -14.01 -0.69
CA ASN A 282 -1.24 -13.54 -0.64
C ASN A 282 -2.16 -14.67 -0.18
N ALA A 283 -3.29 -14.30 0.42
CA ALA A 283 -4.34 -15.26 0.72
C ALA A 283 -4.78 -15.96 -0.56
N ILE A 284 -4.93 -17.27 -0.50
CA ILE A 284 -5.26 -18.10 -1.67
C ILE A 284 -6.65 -17.73 -2.16
N ALA A 285 -6.76 -17.35 -3.42
CA ALA A 285 -7.99 -16.80 -3.99
C ALA A 285 -9.10 -17.85 -4.14
N TYR A 286 -10.34 -17.35 -4.08
CA TYR A 286 -11.53 -18.07 -4.49
C TYR A 286 -11.41 -18.56 -5.93
N ILE A 287 -11.50 -19.88 -6.12
CA ILE A 287 -11.79 -20.48 -7.42
C ILE A 287 -13.04 -21.35 -7.24
N GLY A 288 -14.21 -20.85 -7.68
CA GLY A 288 -15.51 -21.53 -7.55
C GLY A 288 -16.07 -21.50 -6.12
N ASP A 289 -17.12 -22.31 -5.85
CA ASP A 289 -17.91 -22.34 -4.61
C ASP A 289 -17.17 -22.89 -3.36
N GLY A 290 -15.84 -22.91 -3.34
CA GLY A 290 -15.06 -23.41 -2.20
C GLY A 290 -13.67 -22.84 -2.12
N TYR A 291 -13.21 -22.55 -0.89
CA TYR A 291 -11.79 -22.43 -0.57
C TYR A 291 -11.11 -23.76 -0.93
N ARG A 292 -10.49 -23.87 -2.07
CA ARG A 292 -9.52 -24.94 -2.28
C ARG A 292 -8.25 -24.51 -1.56
N PHE A 293 -8.06 -25.07 -0.39
CA PHE A 293 -6.81 -25.01 0.34
C PHE A 293 -5.74 -25.74 -0.49
N PHE A 294 -4.84 -24.99 -1.08
CA PHE A 294 -3.52 -25.48 -1.47
C PHE A 294 -2.61 -25.48 -0.22
N ALA A 295 -3.13 -26.03 0.87
CA ALA A 295 -2.71 -25.74 2.22
C ALA A 295 -1.22 -26.03 2.46
N ASP A 296 -0.65 -27.10 1.92
CA ASP A 296 0.70 -27.51 2.32
C ASP A 296 1.79 -27.10 1.33
N ALA A 297 1.45 -26.88 0.05
CA ALA A 297 2.42 -26.57 -1.00
C ALA A 297 2.90 -25.12 -1.01
N PHE A 298 2.06 -24.20 -0.50
CA PHE A 298 2.31 -22.75 -0.55
C PHE A 298 2.24 -22.06 0.82
N SER A 299 2.27 -22.80 1.92
CA SER A 299 2.34 -22.24 3.27
C SER A 299 3.77 -21.99 3.73
N LEU A 300 3.94 -20.99 4.59
CA LEU A 300 5.21 -20.63 5.21
C LEU A 300 5.09 -20.61 6.75
N SER A 301 6.10 -21.17 7.41
CA SER A 301 6.26 -21.14 8.87
C SER A 301 7.73 -20.90 9.24
N SER A 302 8.04 -20.80 10.52
CA SER A 302 9.43 -20.71 11.01
C SER A 302 10.28 -21.95 10.69
N GLU A 303 9.66 -23.09 10.32
CA GLU A 303 10.34 -24.31 9.91
C GLU A 303 10.68 -24.34 8.42
N SER A 304 10.14 -23.39 7.63
CA SER A 304 10.43 -23.26 6.21
C SER A 304 11.89 -22.88 5.98
N ARG A 305 12.56 -23.54 5.04
CA ARG A 305 13.97 -23.28 4.70
C ARG A 305 14.12 -22.00 3.88
N ILE A 306 13.87 -20.87 4.54
CA ILE A 306 13.96 -19.54 3.94
C ILE A 306 15.40 -19.02 4.08
N LYS A 307 15.92 -18.38 3.03
CA LYS A 307 17.24 -17.71 3.07
C LYS A 307 17.25 -16.66 4.18
N PRO A 308 18.31 -16.51 4.98
CA PRO A 308 18.33 -15.65 6.16
C PRO A 308 17.91 -14.19 5.94
N ASP A 309 18.26 -13.62 4.78
CA ASP A 309 17.99 -12.23 4.45
C ASP A 309 16.66 -12.03 3.67
N THR A 310 15.92 -13.09 3.42
CA THR A 310 14.62 -13.02 2.72
C THR A 310 13.60 -12.28 3.56
N VAL A 311 12.84 -11.40 2.92
CA VAL A 311 11.68 -10.75 3.55
C VAL A 311 10.38 -11.24 2.95
N ILE A 312 9.36 -11.31 3.80
CA ILE A 312 8.01 -11.73 3.42
C ILE A 312 7.08 -10.53 3.51
N LEU A 313 6.33 -10.30 2.46
CA LEU A 313 5.24 -9.35 2.36
C LEU A 313 3.90 -10.09 2.33
N HIS A 314 2.86 -9.48 2.89
CA HIS A 314 1.48 -9.98 2.82
C HIS A 314 0.49 -8.82 2.96
N PRO A 315 -0.48 -8.61 2.05
CA PRO A 315 -1.43 -7.49 2.12
C PRO A 315 -2.44 -7.63 3.26
N LEU A 316 -2.44 -8.77 3.96
CA LEU A 316 -3.34 -9.11 5.07
C LEU A 316 -4.85 -9.03 4.68
N ALA A 317 -5.81 -9.74 5.32
CA ALA A 317 -5.55 -10.65 6.45
C ALA A 317 -4.95 -11.96 5.95
N ARG A 318 -3.99 -12.48 6.71
CA ARG A 318 -3.45 -13.82 6.47
C ARG A 318 -4.41 -14.90 6.99
N GLY A 319 -4.33 -16.05 6.37
CA GLY A 319 -4.92 -17.30 6.79
C GLY A 319 -3.85 -18.32 7.18
N VAL A 320 -4.05 -19.57 6.79
CA VAL A 320 -3.14 -20.69 7.05
C VAL A 320 -1.85 -20.64 6.22
N GLU A 321 -1.84 -19.84 5.15
CA GLU A 321 -0.71 -19.70 4.24
C GLU A 321 0.50 -19.02 4.89
N LEU A 322 0.30 -18.24 5.95
CA LEU A 322 1.37 -17.53 6.65
C LEU A 322 1.25 -17.72 8.16
N ASP A 323 2.00 -18.67 8.69
CA ASP A 323 1.96 -19.04 10.10
C ASP A 323 2.46 -17.94 11.03
N VAL A 324 1.85 -17.84 12.22
CA VAL A 324 2.19 -16.83 13.24
C VAL A 324 3.60 -17.00 13.79
N SER A 325 4.22 -18.16 13.67
CA SER A 325 5.61 -18.41 14.08
C SER A 325 6.63 -17.53 13.33
N LEU A 326 6.25 -16.93 12.20
CA LEU A 326 7.08 -15.99 11.45
C LEU A 326 7.04 -14.57 12.00
N ASP A 327 6.11 -14.23 12.90
CA ASP A 327 5.91 -12.85 13.36
C ASP A 327 7.15 -12.24 14.02
N ASP A 328 7.85 -13.00 14.86
CA ASP A 328 9.03 -12.54 15.60
C ASP A 328 10.35 -12.79 14.84
N THR A 329 10.28 -13.23 13.57
CA THR A 329 11.44 -13.49 12.75
C THR A 329 11.86 -12.26 11.93
N PRO A 330 13.12 -12.16 11.46
CA PRO A 330 13.57 -11.10 10.56
C PRO A 330 12.90 -11.15 9.19
N HIS A 331 12.23 -12.24 8.84
CA HIS A 331 11.49 -12.39 7.57
C HIS A 331 10.21 -11.55 7.54
N ASN A 332 9.62 -11.23 8.71
CA ASN A 332 8.39 -10.46 8.79
C ASN A 332 8.58 -9.01 8.37
N LEU A 333 8.29 -8.69 7.12
CA LEU A 333 8.16 -7.32 6.64
C LEU A 333 6.68 -6.90 6.52
N TYR A 334 5.72 -7.84 6.59
CA TYR A 334 4.30 -7.61 6.36
C TYR A 334 3.64 -6.69 7.40
N PHE A 335 4.11 -6.64 8.65
CA PHE A 335 3.61 -5.66 9.60
C PHE A 335 4.19 -4.26 9.36
N ASN A 336 5.44 -4.15 8.93
CA ASN A 336 6.00 -2.87 8.50
C ASN A 336 5.33 -2.34 7.22
N GLN A 337 4.97 -3.24 6.29
CA GLN A 337 4.15 -2.95 5.11
C GLN A 337 2.79 -2.37 5.52
N ALA A 338 2.09 -2.99 6.47
CA ALA A 338 0.80 -2.52 6.96
C ALA A 338 0.88 -1.16 7.68
N ASP A 339 1.92 -0.96 8.51
CA ASP A 339 2.20 0.33 9.17
C ASP A 339 2.55 1.42 8.15
N GLY A 340 3.37 1.07 7.16
CA GLY A 340 3.78 1.97 6.07
C GLY A 340 2.63 2.52 5.24
N ALA A 341 1.50 1.81 5.21
CA ALA A 341 0.34 2.20 4.43
C ALA A 341 -0.24 3.58 4.81
N VAL A 342 -0.16 3.97 6.08
CA VAL A 342 -0.63 5.30 6.53
C VAL A 342 0.26 6.40 5.95
N TRP A 343 1.58 6.21 5.96
CA TRP A 343 2.56 7.20 5.54
C TRP A 343 2.55 7.43 4.03
N ILE A 344 2.50 6.34 3.25
CA ILE A 344 2.43 6.46 1.79
C ILE A 344 1.11 7.08 1.33
N ARG A 345 0.01 6.87 2.07
CA ARG A 345 -1.28 7.51 1.80
C ARG A 345 -1.30 8.99 2.20
N GLN A 346 -0.61 9.37 3.28
CA GLN A 346 -0.39 10.79 3.58
C GLN A 346 0.39 11.48 2.46
N ALA A 347 1.50 10.88 2.02
CA ALA A 347 2.31 11.40 0.91
C ALA A 347 1.48 11.54 -0.37
N LEU A 348 0.68 10.53 -0.69
CA LEU A 348 -0.21 10.55 -1.86
C LEU A 348 -1.24 11.68 -1.78
N LEU A 349 -1.93 11.83 -0.65
CA LEU A 349 -2.91 12.90 -0.44
C LEU A 349 -2.25 14.28 -0.56
N LEU A 350 -1.12 14.52 0.10
CA LEU A 350 -0.40 15.80 0.02
C LEU A 350 0.07 16.12 -1.41
N ALA A 351 0.53 15.10 -2.17
CA ALA A 351 0.93 15.27 -3.56
C ALA A 351 -0.27 15.61 -4.46
N ILE A 352 -1.39 14.89 -4.31
CA ILE A 352 -2.64 15.17 -5.07
C ILE A 352 -3.13 16.60 -4.83
N PHE A 353 -3.02 17.12 -3.60
CA PHE A 353 -3.41 18.48 -3.30
C PHE A 353 -2.32 19.53 -3.57
N GLY A 354 -1.12 19.13 -4.01
CA GLY A 354 0.01 20.02 -4.24
C GLY A 354 0.54 20.67 -2.96
N ARG A 355 0.40 20.00 -1.80
CA ARG A 355 0.75 20.52 -0.46
C ARG A 355 2.13 20.06 0.04
N VAL A 356 2.99 19.55 -0.86
CA VAL A 356 4.34 19.06 -0.50
C VAL A 356 5.16 20.17 0.16
N ALA A 357 5.14 21.37 -0.40
CA ALA A 357 5.89 22.52 0.13
C ALA A 357 5.31 23.08 1.45
N ASP A 358 4.10 22.71 1.83
CA ASP A 358 3.50 23.14 3.10
C ASP A 358 4.07 22.34 4.29
N VAL A 359 4.71 21.19 4.03
CA VAL A 359 5.21 20.27 5.06
C VAL A 359 6.71 19.96 4.96
N VAL A 360 7.33 20.22 3.81
CA VAL A 360 8.76 20.00 3.59
C VAL A 360 9.47 21.35 3.62
N PRO A 361 10.49 21.55 4.48
CA PRO A 361 11.27 22.79 4.52
C PRO A 361 11.96 23.08 3.18
N PRO A 362 12.15 24.37 2.82
CA PRO A 362 12.74 24.76 1.54
C PRO A 362 14.14 24.20 1.25
N ASP A 363 14.96 23.98 2.27
CA ASP A 363 16.31 23.42 2.16
C ASP A 363 16.31 21.91 1.85
N MET A 364 15.19 21.24 2.12
CA MET A 364 14.97 19.82 1.76
C MET A 364 14.18 19.64 0.45
N LEU A 365 13.71 20.71 -0.17
CA LEU A 365 13.02 20.65 -1.47
C LEU A 365 14.01 20.86 -2.60
N ASP A 366 14.02 19.92 -3.55
CA ASP A 366 14.53 20.16 -4.88
C ASP A 366 13.40 20.74 -5.74
N ASN A 367 13.56 21.99 -6.14
CA ASN A 367 12.60 22.74 -6.96
C ASN A 367 13.05 22.82 -8.43
N GLU A 368 14.08 22.07 -8.84
CA GLU A 368 14.48 22.01 -10.24
C GLU A 368 13.31 21.52 -11.11
N PRO A 369 13.01 22.20 -12.21
CA PRO A 369 12.01 21.73 -13.16
C PRO A 369 12.43 20.39 -13.76
N LEU A 370 11.45 19.55 -14.09
CA LEU A 370 11.74 18.32 -14.84
C LEU A 370 12.41 18.70 -16.15
N PRO A 371 13.45 17.97 -16.59
CA PRO A 371 14.02 18.17 -17.91
C PRO A 371 12.91 18.06 -18.95
N ASN A 372 12.88 18.98 -19.91
CA ASN A 372 11.96 18.92 -21.04
C ASN A 372 12.12 17.58 -21.74
N THR A 373 11.12 16.72 -21.66
CA THR A 373 11.02 15.43 -22.36
C THR A 373 10.60 15.64 -23.79
#